data_c095e9d4b63a6ed58dc748d6c2a2c548
#
_entry.id   c095e9d4b63a6ed58dc748d6c2a2c548
#
_cell.length_a   1.000
_cell.length_b   1.000
_cell.length_c   1.000
_cell.angle_alpha   90.00
_cell.angle_beta   90.00
_cell.angle_gamma   90.00
#
_symmetry.space_group_name_H-M   'P 1'
#
loop_
_entity.id
_entity.type
_entity.pdbx_description
1 polymer ?
#
loop_
_entity_poly.entity_id
_entity_poly.type
_entity_poly.pdbx_seq_one_letter_code
_entity_poly.pdbx_strand_id
1 'polypeptide(L)'
;MTRITFPMIVLAVMITTGCTQQKAEQSQERLNLSNLDRTVAPGASFYQYATGGWQEANPIPDEYARYGSFDVLREENQVQIQSLITELGTQVNPVGSNAQKVGGLYALGMDSVKLNRDGAAPIRPQLEEIAGAKDKKDIVLLMAKVSRYASSPFFGFTVGADDKNSGMNIAHIYQSGIGMGDRDYYLLEDAHSRMLRDAYVALMETQFQHTGYTGAGAKQAAANVMKIETELARAHVTKEMRRLPELNYHKMWVSDLNAKVAPFEWALYFEAMGAADLDSLNVSQIEPVKAAVAIIRREPVAVLQDYLSWKVINSAAGYLSDDFVNANFEFYGKALSGSKELRPRWRRTIDAVNGAMGEAVGQLYVEKYFPAQAKERMLDLVDNLKTALGERISQLEWMDDETKSKAQEKLGTFIVKIGYPDKWKDYSSLEIREDSYWQNMMRASEFEYGEMIAELGKPVDKTKWYMSPQTVNAYYSPSSNEICFPAGILQPPFFYMNGDDAINYGGIGVVIGHEMTHGFD
;
A
#
# COMPACT_ATOMS: atom_id res chain seq x y z
N MET A 1 -30.90 -73.90 12.05
CA MET A 1 -31.43 -73.21 10.87
C MET A 1 -32.40 -72.15 11.35
N THR A 2 -31.96 -70.94 11.60
CA THR A 2 -32.88 -69.86 11.97
C THR A 2 -32.32 -68.57 11.35
N ARG A 3 -32.98 -68.07 10.35
CA ARG A 3 -32.66 -66.79 9.67
C ARG A 3 -33.12 -65.65 10.57
N ILE A 4 -32.19 -64.74 10.90
CA ILE A 4 -32.49 -63.49 11.55
C ILE A 4 -32.38 -62.40 10.47
N THR A 5 -33.51 -61.79 10.13
CA THR A 5 -33.67 -60.61 9.28
C THR A 5 -33.45 -59.35 10.11
N PHE A 6 -32.48 -58.52 9.74
CA PHE A 6 -32.36 -57.14 10.27
C PHE A 6 -33.14 -56.16 9.38
N PRO A 7 -33.95 -55.29 9.92
CA PRO A 7 -34.60 -54.25 9.14
C PRO A 7 -33.64 -53.06 8.92
N MET A 8 -33.59 -52.64 7.70
CA MET A 8 -32.92 -51.44 7.19
C MET A 8 -33.67 -50.19 7.72
N ILE A 9 -33.02 -49.38 8.55
CA ILE A 9 -33.46 -48.00 8.84
C ILE A 9 -32.57 -47.07 8.06
N VAL A 10 -33.01 -46.68 6.86
CA VAL A 10 -32.56 -45.51 6.13
C VAL A 10 -33.69 -44.50 6.28
N LEU A 11 -33.44 -43.39 6.94
CA LEU A 11 -34.09 -42.13 6.60
C LEU A 11 -33.62 -40.92 7.43
N ALA A 12 -33.41 -39.86 6.69
CA ALA A 12 -33.63 -38.48 7.08
C ALA A 12 -32.53 -37.77 7.88
N VAL A 13 -31.40 -37.47 7.21
CA VAL A 13 -30.60 -36.27 7.52
C VAL A 13 -30.21 -35.59 6.20
N MET A 14 -31.12 -35.04 5.49
CA MET A 14 -30.87 -34.10 4.37
C MET A 14 -32.11 -33.23 4.16
N ILE A 15 -32.30 -32.21 4.95
CA ILE A 15 -33.19 -31.04 4.60
C ILE A 15 -32.93 -29.81 5.53
N THR A 16 -31.85 -29.71 6.27
CA THR A 16 -31.67 -28.52 7.13
C THR A 16 -30.52 -27.57 6.70
N THR A 17 -29.64 -27.99 5.80
CA THR A 17 -28.54 -27.15 5.33
C THR A 17 -28.91 -26.16 4.21
N GLY A 18 -29.91 -26.49 3.38
CA GLY A 18 -30.35 -25.60 2.30
C GLY A 18 -31.11 -24.36 2.76
N CYS A 19 -31.89 -24.47 3.86
CA CYS A 19 -32.66 -23.31 4.35
C CYS A 19 -31.84 -22.29 5.14
N THR A 20 -30.70 -22.65 5.71
CA THR A 20 -29.84 -21.73 6.44
C THR A 20 -28.95 -20.95 5.49
N GLN A 21 -28.45 -21.56 4.42
CA GLN A 21 -27.67 -20.85 3.39
C GLN A 21 -28.54 -19.86 2.60
N GLN A 22 -29.75 -20.25 2.21
CA GLN A 22 -30.69 -19.36 1.53
C GLN A 22 -31.20 -18.20 2.42
N LYS A 23 -31.31 -18.40 3.75
CA LYS A 23 -31.62 -17.32 4.70
C LYS A 23 -30.44 -16.38 4.94
N ALA A 24 -29.20 -16.84 4.89
CA ALA A 24 -28.00 -16.02 4.98
C ALA A 24 -27.84 -15.18 3.70
N GLU A 25 -28.02 -15.76 2.50
CA GLU A 25 -27.98 -15.01 1.24
C GLU A 25 -29.07 -13.94 1.15
N GLN A 26 -30.32 -14.25 1.55
CA GLN A 26 -31.40 -13.26 1.57
C GLN A 26 -31.22 -12.14 2.62
N SER A 27 -30.41 -12.33 3.67
CA SER A 27 -30.16 -11.30 4.67
C SER A 27 -29.07 -10.29 4.21
N GLN A 28 -28.20 -10.65 3.27
CA GLN A 28 -27.15 -9.78 2.73
C GLN A 28 -27.65 -8.79 1.67
N GLU A 29 -28.83 -9.02 1.07
CA GLU A 29 -29.39 -8.19 0.00
C GLU A 29 -30.26 -7.02 0.48
N ARG A 30 -30.37 -6.79 1.79
CA ARG A 30 -31.25 -5.76 2.38
C ARG A 30 -30.51 -4.89 3.38
N LEU A 31 -31.03 -3.65 3.54
CA LEU A 31 -30.57 -2.75 4.60
C LEU A 31 -30.75 -3.44 5.97
N ASN A 32 -29.66 -3.61 6.70
CA ASN A 32 -29.69 -4.23 8.02
C ASN A 32 -30.16 -3.20 9.06
N LEU A 33 -31.45 -3.26 9.43
CA LEU A 33 -32.06 -2.33 10.38
C LEU A 33 -31.56 -2.49 11.81
N SER A 34 -30.84 -3.58 12.15
CA SER A 34 -30.19 -3.72 13.47
C SER A 34 -28.98 -2.80 13.65
N ASN A 35 -28.45 -2.24 12.56
CA ASN A 35 -27.39 -1.24 12.62
C ASN A 35 -27.85 0.10 13.20
N LEU A 36 -29.17 0.34 13.23
CA LEU A 36 -29.76 1.59 13.73
C LEU A 36 -29.82 1.58 15.27
N ASP A 37 -29.42 2.70 15.87
CA ASP A 37 -29.75 3.00 17.28
C ASP A 37 -31.02 3.84 17.32
N ARG A 38 -32.16 3.18 17.55
CA ARG A 38 -33.48 3.83 17.61
C ARG A 38 -33.75 4.59 18.91
N THR A 39 -32.83 4.56 19.87
CA THR A 39 -32.92 5.34 21.11
C THR A 39 -32.49 6.80 20.88
N VAL A 40 -31.75 7.04 19.80
CA VAL A 40 -31.27 8.37 19.38
C VAL A 40 -32.18 8.95 18.31
N ALA A 41 -32.66 10.17 18.49
CA ALA A 41 -33.42 10.86 17.44
C ALA A 41 -32.49 11.21 16.25
N PRO A 42 -32.88 10.96 14.98
CA PRO A 42 -32.05 11.23 13.82
C PRO A 42 -31.66 12.70 13.66
N GLY A 43 -32.51 13.63 14.15
CA GLY A 43 -32.22 15.07 14.19
C GLY A 43 -31.23 15.48 15.27
N ALA A 44 -30.99 14.66 16.29
CA ALA A 44 -29.99 14.92 17.34
C ALA A 44 -28.60 14.46 16.93
N SER A 45 -28.49 13.26 16.39
CA SER A 45 -27.24 12.72 15.82
C SER A 45 -27.60 11.65 14.78
N PHE A 46 -27.56 12.05 13.51
CA PHE A 46 -27.84 11.09 12.44
C PHE A 46 -26.80 9.96 12.37
N TYR A 47 -25.54 10.27 12.64
CA TYR A 47 -24.46 9.27 12.69
C TYR A 47 -24.75 8.19 13.75
N GLN A 48 -25.04 8.58 14.98
CA GLN A 48 -25.34 7.63 16.05
C GLN A 48 -26.63 6.85 15.76
N TYR A 49 -27.68 7.55 15.27
CA TYR A 49 -28.93 6.89 14.86
C TYR A 49 -28.67 5.82 13.79
N ALA A 50 -27.87 6.13 12.76
CA ALA A 50 -27.68 5.24 11.60
C ALA A 50 -26.70 4.09 11.88
N THR A 51 -25.73 4.27 12.79
CA THR A 51 -24.61 3.34 12.98
C THR A 51 -24.45 2.81 14.40
N GLY A 52 -25.20 3.31 15.39
CA GLY A 52 -25.02 2.98 16.81
C GLY A 52 -25.20 1.49 17.14
N GLY A 53 -26.20 0.84 16.53
CA GLY A 53 -26.40 -0.59 16.71
C GLY A 53 -25.27 -1.42 16.09
N TRP A 54 -24.72 -0.98 14.94
CA TRP A 54 -23.54 -1.62 14.35
C TRP A 54 -22.30 -1.46 15.25
N GLN A 55 -22.07 -0.27 15.79
CA GLN A 55 -20.92 0.01 16.67
C GLN A 55 -20.98 -0.82 17.96
N GLU A 56 -22.17 -0.99 18.54
CA GLU A 56 -22.35 -1.83 19.72
C GLU A 56 -22.07 -3.31 19.43
N ALA A 57 -22.50 -3.80 18.26
CA ALA A 57 -22.27 -5.17 17.82
C ALA A 57 -20.84 -5.46 17.35
N ASN A 58 -20.07 -4.42 16.98
CA ASN A 58 -18.73 -4.54 16.40
C ASN A 58 -17.72 -3.64 17.15
N PRO A 59 -17.36 -3.98 18.40
CA PRO A 59 -16.31 -3.27 19.12
C PRO A 59 -14.98 -3.35 18.36
N ILE A 60 -14.12 -2.35 18.52
CA ILE A 60 -12.80 -2.31 17.87
C ILE A 60 -11.97 -3.49 18.36
N PRO A 61 -11.56 -4.45 17.49
CA PRO A 61 -10.68 -5.55 17.89
C PRO A 61 -9.29 -5.02 18.27
N ASP A 62 -8.58 -5.72 19.17
CA ASP A 62 -7.28 -5.26 19.69
C ASP A 62 -6.17 -5.17 18.63
N GLU A 63 -6.34 -5.84 17.49
CA GLU A 63 -5.46 -5.72 16.31
C GLU A 63 -5.60 -4.38 15.56
N TYR A 64 -6.64 -3.58 15.86
CA TYR A 64 -6.99 -2.36 15.15
C TYR A 64 -6.99 -1.13 16.06
N ALA A 65 -6.60 0.03 15.53
CA ALA A 65 -6.78 1.33 16.18
C ALA A 65 -8.14 1.98 15.84
N ARG A 66 -8.78 1.52 14.78
CA ARG A 66 -10.11 1.90 14.31
C ARG A 66 -10.75 0.70 13.61
N TYR A 67 -12.07 0.66 13.55
CA TYR A 67 -12.79 -0.44 12.90
C TYR A 67 -14.06 0.07 12.22
N GLY A 68 -14.29 -0.35 10.99
CA GLY A 68 -15.45 0.07 10.20
C GLY A 68 -15.73 -0.88 9.03
N SER A 69 -16.69 -0.53 8.17
CA SER A 69 -17.13 -1.37 7.05
C SER A 69 -15.99 -1.75 6.09
N PHE A 70 -15.02 -0.84 5.89
CA PHE A 70 -13.82 -1.15 5.10
C PHE A 70 -12.96 -2.24 5.73
N ASP A 71 -12.85 -2.24 7.07
CA ASP A 71 -12.04 -3.21 7.79
C ASP A 71 -12.71 -4.57 7.80
N VAL A 72 -14.03 -4.62 8.03
CA VAL A 72 -14.82 -5.86 7.92
C VAL A 72 -14.66 -6.50 6.54
N LEU A 73 -14.89 -5.73 5.48
CA LEU A 73 -14.77 -6.26 4.12
C LEU A 73 -13.31 -6.68 3.80
N ARG A 74 -12.32 -5.94 4.30
CA ARG A 74 -10.90 -6.32 4.14
C ARG A 74 -10.57 -7.63 4.84
N GLU A 75 -11.14 -7.89 6.01
CA GLU A 75 -10.97 -9.17 6.72
C GLU A 75 -11.61 -10.33 5.96
N GLU A 76 -12.84 -10.17 5.47
CA GLU A 76 -13.52 -11.15 4.65
C GLU A 76 -12.73 -11.46 3.37
N ASN A 77 -12.24 -10.42 2.71
CA ASN A 77 -11.39 -10.52 1.53
C ASN A 77 -10.09 -11.30 1.81
N GLN A 78 -9.43 -11.03 2.95
CA GLN A 78 -8.24 -11.78 3.34
C GLN A 78 -8.52 -13.26 3.60
N VAL A 79 -9.67 -13.61 4.16
CA VAL A 79 -10.10 -15.02 4.32
C VAL A 79 -10.34 -15.67 2.95
N GLN A 80 -10.95 -14.96 2.01
CA GLN A 80 -11.12 -15.43 0.63
C GLN A 80 -9.76 -15.69 -0.04
N ILE A 81 -8.80 -14.77 0.07
CA ILE A 81 -7.44 -14.92 -0.48
C ILE A 81 -6.70 -16.07 0.21
N GLN A 82 -6.81 -16.20 1.53
CA GLN A 82 -6.22 -17.33 2.26
C GLN A 82 -6.75 -18.66 1.74
N SER A 83 -8.07 -18.77 1.51
CA SER A 83 -8.68 -19.97 0.95
C SER A 83 -8.12 -20.30 -0.43
N LEU A 84 -7.99 -19.29 -1.31
CA LEU A 84 -7.38 -19.44 -2.65
C LEU A 84 -5.94 -19.96 -2.56
N ILE A 85 -5.09 -19.31 -1.76
CA ILE A 85 -3.67 -19.70 -1.65
C ILE A 85 -3.52 -21.09 -1.03
N THR A 86 -4.37 -21.44 -0.04
CA THR A 86 -4.37 -22.77 0.56
C THR A 86 -4.76 -23.84 -0.46
N GLU A 87 -5.75 -23.56 -1.31
CA GLU A 87 -6.17 -24.46 -2.40
C GLU A 87 -5.01 -24.69 -3.40
N LEU A 88 -4.26 -23.62 -3.77
CA LEU A 88 -3.07 -23.74 -4.61
C LEU A 88 -2.00 -24.66 -4.00
N GLY A 89 -1.83 -24.63 -2.69
CA GLY A 89 -0.88 -25.49 -1.96
C GLY A 89 -1.23 -26.98 -1.98
N THR A 90 -2.48 -27.34 -2.31
CA THR A 90 -2.93 -28.74 -2.44
C THR A 90 -2.77 -29.29 -3.86
N GLN A 91 -2.39 -28.46 -4.82
CA GLN A 91 -2.26 -28.80 -6.24
C GLN A 91 -0.81 -28.78 -6.70
N VAL A 92 -0.50 -29.55 -7.74
CA VAL A 92 0.80 -29.46 -8.43
C VAL A 92 0.71 -28.32 -9.44
N ASN A 93 1.30 -27.18 -9.08
CA ASN A 93 1.35 -26.02 -9.96
C ASN A 93 2.54 -26.11 -10.93
N PRO A 94 2.39 -25.73 -12.19
CA PRO A 94 3.51 -25.67 -13.14
C PRO A 94 4.62 -24.75 -12.62
N VAL A 95 5.87 -25.18 -12.78
CA VAL A 95 7.04 -24.39 -12.37
C VAL A 95 7.06 -23.05 -13.10
N GLY A 96 7.26 -21.97 -12.38
CA GLY A 96 7.26 -20.60 -12.93
C GLY A 96 5.88 -19.98 -13.15
N SER A 97 4.78 -20.72 -12.91
CA SER A 97 3.42 -20.14 -12.96
C SER A 97 3.18 -19.16 -11.81
N ASN A 98 2.24 -18.21 -12.00
CA ASN A 98 1.81 -17.29 -10.95
C ASN A 98 1.33 -18.04 -9.70
N ALA A 99 0.60 -19.13 -9.88
CA ALA A 99 0.11 -19.98 -8.80
C ALA A 99 1.26 -20.57 -7.95
N GLN A 100 2.30 -21.10 -8.60
CA GLN A 100 3.47 -21.62 -7.90
C GLN A 100 4.23 -20.52 -7.15
N LYS A 101 4.41 -19.35 -7.76
CA LYS A 101 5.11 -18.20 -7.16
C LYS A 101 4.36 -17.64 -5.94
N VAL A 102 3.05 -17.44 -6.06
CA VAL A 102 2.17 -16.97 -4.97
C VAL A 102 2.18 -17.97 -3.81
N GLY A 103 1.96 -19.26 -4.09
CA GLY A 103 2.00 -20.31 -3.07
C GLY A 103 3.35 -20.44 -2.39
N GLY A 104 4.44 -20.39 -3.15
CA GLY A 104 5.82 -20.45 -2.64
C GLY A 104 6.17 -19.27 -1.73
N LEU A 105 5.82 -18.06 -2.13
CA LEU A 105 6.05 -16.86 -1.30
C LEU A 105 5.24 -16.90 0.00
N TYR A 106 3.98 -17.34 -0.05
CA TYR A 106 3.15 -17.52 1.13
C TYR A 106 3.73 -18.56 2.08
N ALA A 107 4.17 -19.72 1.57
CA ALA A 107 4.77 -20.78 2.37
C ALA A 107 6.02 -20.29 3.12
N LEU A 108 6.89 -19.50 2.46
CA LEU A 108 8.07 -18.90 3.10
C LEU A 108 7.71 -17.97 4.25
N GLY A 109 6.67 -17.12 4.10
CA GLY A 109 6.22 -16.23 5.15
C GLY A 109 5.54 -16.95 6.33
N MET A 110 4.98 -18.13 6.08
CA MET A 110 4.35 -18.98 7.12
C MET A 110 5.33 -19.86 7.88
N ASP A 111 6.53 -20.10 7.35
CA ASP A 111 7.56 -20.96 7.99
C ASP A 111 8.26 -20.24 9.15
N SER A 112 7.56 -20.10 10.27
CA SER A 112 8.08 -19.45 11.48
C SER A 112 9.32 -20.15 12.03
N VAL A 113 9.44 -21.47 11.85
CA VAL A 113 10.60 -22.25 12.33
C VAL A 113 11.86 -21.82 11.58
N LYS A 114 11.78 -21.74 10.24
CA LYS A 114 12.88 -21.28 9.41
C LYS A 114 13.23 -19.82 9.70
N LEU A 115 12.22 -18.93 9.77
CA LEU A 115 12.42 -17.51 10.03
C LEU A 115 13.12 -17.28 11.39
N ASN A 116 12.68 -17.96 12.44
CA ASN A 116 13.31 -17.83 13.77
C ASN A 116 14.71 -18.43 13.84
N ARG A 117 14.96 -19.52 13.12
CA ARG A 117 16.31 -20.11 13.02
C ARG A 117 17.29 -19.20 12.27
N ASP A 118 16.83 -18.61 11.17
CA ASP A 118 17.68 -17.82 10.27
C ASP A 118 17.95 -16.41 10.84
N GLY A 119 17.05 -15.86 11.67
CA GLY A 119 17.22 -14.57 12.36
C GLY A 119 17.60 -13.42 11.41
N ALA A 120 18.74 -12.77 11.68
CA ALA A 120 19.31 -11.70 10.86
C ALA A 120 20.12 -12.19 9.63
N ALA A 121 20.35 -13.50 9.49
CA ALA A 121 21.20 -14.02 8.41
C ALA A 121 20.77 -13.57 7.00
N PRO A 122 19.45 -13.46 6.68
CA PRO A 122 19.01 -13.04 5.34
C PRO A 122 19.42 -11.62 4.93
N ILE A 123 19.68 -10.70 5.88
CA ILE A 123 20.08 -9.31 5.59
C ILE A 123 21.59 -9.08 5.73
N ARG A 124 22.32 -10.06 6.22
CA ARG A 124 23.77 -9.92 6.46
C ARG A 124 24.56 -9.49 5.23
N PRO A 125 24.33 -10.04 4.01
CA PRO A 125 25.06 -9.61 2.83
C PRO A 125 24.92 -8.11 2.54
N GLN A 126 23.74 -7.53 2.73
CA GLN A 126 23.49 -6.10 2.51
C GLN A 126 24.19 -5.25 3.57
N LEU A 127 24.18 -5.69 4.83
CA LEU A 127 24.85 -4.98 5.93
C LEU A 127 26.37 -5.02 5.78
N GLU A 128 26.95 -6.13 5.33
CA GLU A 128 28.39 -6.29 5.05
C GLU A 128 28.80 -5.39 3.86
N GLU A 129 27.99 -5.33 2.81
CA GLU A 129 28.23 -4.45 1.68
C GLU A 129 28.24 -2.97 2.11
N ILE A 130 27.26 -2.54 2.93
CA ILE A 130 27.21 -1.17 3.49
C ILE A 130 28.42 -0.90 4.37
N ALA A 131 28.79 -1.82 5.24
CA ALA A 131 29.98 -1.69 6.11
C ALA A 131 31.28 -1.61 5.31
N GLY A 132 31.32 -2.16 4.09
CA GLY A 132 32.45 -2.10 3.17
C GLY A 132 32.68 -0.76 2.47
N ALA A 133 31.74 0.20 2.55
CA ALA A 133 31.87 1.52 1.92
C ALA A 133 33.06 2.30 2.47
N LYS A 134 33.88 2.86 1.60
CA LYS A 134 35.13 3.55 1.96
C LYS A 134 35.01 5.06 1.83
N ASP A 135 34.21 5.53 0.91
CA ASP A 135 34.06 6.94 0.60
C ASP A 135 32.62 7.34 0.25
N LYS A 136 32.42 8.60 -0.14
CA LYS A 136 31.10 9.15 -0.47
C LYS A 136 30.53 8.60 -1.78
N LYS A 137 31.37 8.15 -2.71
CA LYS A 137 30.90 7.56 -3.97
C LYS A 137 30.30 6.19 -3.70
N ASP A 138 30.95 5.39 -2.84
CA ASP A 138 30.38 4.12 -2.39
C ASP A 138 29.01 4.33 -1.71
N ILE A 139 28.88 5.38 -0.88
CA ILE A 139 27.60 5.75 -0.24
C ILE A 139 26.53 6.10 -1.28
N VAL A 140 26.87 6.84 -2.34
CA VAL A 140 25.93 7.19 -3.42
C VAL A 140 25.46 5.94 -4.16
N LEU A 141 26.36 5.00 -4.47
CA LEU A 141 26.03 3.74 -5.12
C LEU A 141 25.12 2.87 -4.23
N LEU A 142 25.45 2.77 -2.94
CA LEU A 142 24.65 2.03 -1.96
C LEU A 142 23.28 2.66 -1.74
N MET A 143 23.19 3.98 -1.68
CA MET A 143 21.93 4.70 -1.59
C MET A 143 21.01 4.37 -2.78
N ALA A 144 21.53 4.39 -4.00
CA ALA A 144 20.82 4.01 -5.20
C ALA A 144 20.35 2.53 -5.14
N LYS A 145 21.25 1.64 -4.74
CA LYS A 145 20.95 0.21 -4.62
C LYS A 145 19.87 -0.08 -3.57
N VAL A 146 20.01 0.49 -2.36
CA VAL A 146 19.06 0.32 -1.25
C VAL A 146 17.67 0.85 -1.64
N SER A 147 17.58 1.94 -2.40
CA SER A 147 16.31 2.50 -2.87
C SER A 147 15.48 1.55 -3.75
N ARG A 148 16.08 0.49 -4.31
CA ARG A 148 15.37 -0.47 -5.17
C ARG A 148 14.55 -1.49 -4.38
N TYR A 149 14.91 -1.74 -3.11
CA TYR A 149 14.29 -2.81 -2.31
C TYR A 149 13.96 -2.42 -0.87
N ALA A 150 14.34 -1.25 -0.43
CA ALA A 150 14.05 -0.73 0.90
C ALA A 150 13.48 0.69 0.82
N SER A 151 13.11 1.27 1.95
CA SER A 151 12.67 2.68 1.99
C SER A 151 13.78 3.61 1.51
N SER A 152 13.47 4.50 0.57
CA SER A 152 14.44 5.41 -0.06
C SER A 152 15.20 6.23 0.97
N PRO A 153 16.55 6.11 1.05
CA PRO A 153 17.37 6.93 1.93
C PRO A 153 17.51 8.35 1.36
N PHE A 154 17.54 9.34 2.24
CA PHE A 154 17.74 10.77 1.96
C PHE A 154 16.66 11.43 1.10
N PHE A 155 16.46 10.99 -0.14
CA PHE A 155 15.41 11.44 -1.04
C PHE A 155 14.91 10.27 -1.88
N GLY A 156 13.64 10.34 -2.35
CA GLY A 156 13.04 9.34 -3.19
C GLY A 156 13.26 9.63 -4.67
N PHE A 157 13.23 8.57 -5.47
CA PHE A 157 13.23 8.61 -6.93
C PHE A 157 12.08 7.74 -7.45
N THR A 158 11.34 8.26 -8.43
CA THR A 158 10.29 7.50 -9.12
C THR A 158 10.16 7.97 -10.56
N VAL A 159 9.48 7.16 -11.38
CA VAL A 159 9.06 7.51 -12.73
C VAL A 159 7.54 7.58 -12.74
N GLY A 160 6.98 8.62 -13.31
CA GLY A 160 5.54 8.84 -13.42
C GLY A 160 5.21 9.95 -14.40
N ALA A 161 3.93 10.23 -14.58
CA ALA A 161 3.47 11.25 -15.50
C ALA A 161 4.06 12.63 -15.17
N ASP A 162 4.42 13.39 -16.18
CA ASP A 162 4.76 14.80 -16.06
C ASP A 162 3.49 15.63 -15.82
N ASP A 163 3.39 16.35 -14.69
CA ASP A 163 2.19 17.11 -14.31
C ASP A 163 1.78 18.17 -15.36
N LYS A 164 2.72 18.66 -16.19
CA LYS A 164 2.44 19.60 -17.28
C LYS A 164 2.40 18.97 -18.66
N ASN A 165 2.67 17.67 -18.77
CA ASN A 165 2.52 16.87 -19.97
C ASN A 165 2.15 15.43 -19.59
N SER A 166 0.95 15.25 -19.05
CA SER A 166 0.47 13.99 -18.46
C SER A 166 0.41 12.80 -19.43
N GLY A 167 0.72 13.01 -20.72
CA GLY A 167 0.89 11.95 -21.71
C GLY A 167 2.26 11.28 -21.69
N MET A 168 3.25 11.82 -20.97
CA MET A 168 4.63 11.33 -20.95
C MET A 168 5.11 11.09 -19.51
N ASN A 169 5.86 10.01 -19.33
CA ASN A 169 6.52 9.71 -18.06
C ASN A 169 7.87 10.41 -17.97
N ILE A 170 8.14 11.01 -16.80
CA ILE A 170 9.44 11.60 -16.45
C ILE A 170 9.94 11.06 -15.10
N ALA A 171 11.22 11.30 -14.80
CA ALA A 171 11.75 11.05 -13.47
C ALA A 171 11.34 12.15 -12.48
N HIS A 172 11.10 11.77 -11.24
CA HIS A 172 10.82 12.65 -10.13
C HIS A 172 11.78 12.36 -8.97
N ILE A 173 12.32 13.41 -8.35
CA ILE A 173 13.00 13.35 -7.05
C ILE A 173 12.16 14.09 -6.02
N TYR A 174 11.97 13.50 -4.85
CA TYR A 174 11.12 14.05 -3.79
C TYR A 174 11.71 13.79 -2.40
N GLN A 175 11.24 14.57 -1.42
CA GLN A 175 11.66 14.41 -0.02
C GLN A 175 11.32 13.02 0.51
N SER A 176 12.29 12.39 1.18
CA SER A 176 12.17 11.07 1.78
C SER A 176 13.19 10.89 2.91
N GLY A 177 13.33 9.69 3.43
CA GLY A 177 14.42 9.32 4.31
C GLY A 177 14.11 9.35 5.80
N ILE A 178 12.90 9.78 6.24
CA ILE A 178 12.48 9.71 7.64
C ILE A 178 11.68 8.42 7.91
N GLY A 179 11.80 7.85 9.10
CA GLY A 179 11.19 6.55 9.42
C GLY A 179 9.87 6.63 10.19
N MET A 180 9.58 7.74 10.89
CA MET A 180 8.30 7.92 11.61
C MET A 180 7.15 8.42 10.72
N GLY A 181 7.38 8.64 9.42
CA GLY A 181 6.36 8.98 8.42
C GLY A 181 6.01 10.46 8.33
N ASP A 182 5.99 11.21 9.42
CA ASP A 182 5.73 12.66 9.42
C ASP A 182 6.86 13.42 10.11
N ARG A 183 7.21 14.60 9.53
CA ARG A 183 8.23 15.50 10.07
C ARG A 183 7.90 15.99 11.48
N ASP A 184 6.61 16.17 11.77
CA ASP A 184 6.16 16.75 13.01
C ASP A 184 6.49 15.87 14.24
N TYR A 185 6.54 14.54 14.09
CA TYR A 185 6.99 13.64 15.16
C TYR A 185 8.44 13.87 15.59
N TYR A 186 9.30 14.39 14.69
CA TYR A 186 10.69 14.75 15.01
C TYR A 186 10.83 16.13 15.64
N LEU A 187 9.89 17.04 15.39
CA LEU A 187 10.06 18.48 15.63
C LEU A 187 9.19 19.04 16.74
N LEU A 188 7.99 18.48 16.95
CA LEU A 188 7.08 18.96 17.98
C LEU A 188 7.56 18.55 19.39
N GLU A 189 7.37 19.48 20.35
CA GLU A 189 7.83 19.31 21.73
C GLU A 189 6.69 18.92 22.70
N ASP A 190 5.55 18.46 22.18
CA ASP A 190 4.48 17.89 22.99
C ASP A 190 4.87 16.52 23.57
N ALA A 191 4.14 16.07 24.59
CA ALA A 191 4.46 14.84 25.31
C ALA A 191 4.35 13.59 24.42
N HIS A 192 3.41 13.58 23.45
CA HIS A 192 3.20 12.46 22.54
C HIS A 192 4.36 12.34 21.55
N SER A 193 4.76 13.43 20.90
CA SER A 193 5.88 13.43 19.96
C SER A 193 7.20 13.06 20.63
N ARG A 194 7.44 13.49 21.87
CA ARG A 194 8.62 13.05 22.65
C ARG A 194 8.59 11.55 22.94
N MET A 195 7.45 11.03 23.41
CA MET A 195 7.26 9.60 23.65
C MET A 195 7.52 8.77 22.38
N LEU A 196 7.04 9.22 21.20
CA LEU A 196 7.29 8.54 19.94
C LEU A 196 8.79 8.54 19.58
N ARG A 197 9.51 9.66 19.75
CA ARG A 197 10.97 9.70 19.53
C ARG A 197 11.72 8.72 20.43
N ASP A 198 11.38 8.68 21.72
CA ASP A 198 12.03 7.76 22.67
C ASP A 198 11.75 6.29 22.30
N ALA A 199 10.52 5.97 21.95
CA ALA A 199 10.13 4.62 21.50
C ALA A 199 10.81 4.24 20.17
N TYR A 200 10.98 5.17 19.24
CA TYR A 200 11.67 4.95 17.98
C TYR A 200 13.18 4.70 18.16
N VAL A 201 13.82 5.44 19.07
CA VAL A 201 15.21 5.18 19.46
C VAL A 201 15.36 3.78 20.07
N ALA A 202 14.45 3.39 20.97
CA ALA A 202 14.45 2.07 21.58
C ALA A 202 14.27 0.95 20.54
N LEU A 203 13.39 1.14 19.54
CA LEU A 203 13.27 0.23 18.40
C LEU A 203 14.60 0.08 17.66
N MET A 204 15.25 1.20 17.30
CA MET A 204 16.52 1.17 16.57
C MET A 204 17.62 0.46 17.36
N GLU A 205 17.77 0.76 18.64
CA GLU A 205 18.76 0.08 19.50
C GLU A 205 18.53 -1.43 19.53
N THR A 206 17.27 -1.87 19.69
CA THR A 206 16.88 -3.28 19.73
C THR A 206 17.20 -3.96 18.39
N GLN A 207 16.81 -3.37 17.28
CA GLN A 207 16.99 -3.94 15.95
C GLN A 207 18.49 -4.02 15.55
N PHE A 208 19.29 -3.00 15.89
CA PHE A 208 20.74 -3.05 15.68
C PHE A 208 21.38 -4.17 16.52
N GLN A 209 20.93 -4.38 17.77
CA GLN A 209 21.43 -5.50 18.59
C GLN A 209 21.07 -6.86 17.98
N HIS A 210 19.89 -7.03 17.40
CA HIS A 210 19.49 -8.24 16.68
C HIS A 210 20.39 -8.55 15.47
N THR A 211 21.05 -7.52 14.91
CA THR A 211 22.02 -7.70 13.80
C THR A 211 23.47 -7.87 14.27
N GLY A 212 23.72 -7.92 15.58
CA GLY A 212 25.02 -8.19 16.18
C GLY A 212 25.82 -6.96 16.65
N TYR A 213 25.24 -5.77 16.63
CA TYR A 213 25.87 -4.62 17.28
C TYR A 213 25.96 -4.82 18.79
N THR A 214 27.07 -4.36 19.40
CA THR A 214 27.14 -4.28 20.86
C THR A 214 26.14 -3.26 21.39
N GLY A 215 25.75 -3.36 22.66
CA GLY A 215 24.79 -2.39 23.23
C GLY A 215 25.25 -0.92 23.09
N ALA A 216 26.55 -0.62 23.24
CA ALA A 216 27.10 0.71 23.03
C ALA A 216 27.10 1.10 21.52
N GLY A 217 27.43 0.16 20.64
CA GLY A 217 27.39 0.36 19.19
C GLY A 217 25.97 0.62 18.68
N ALA A 218 24.98 -0.14 19.14
CA ALA A 218 23.58 0.04 18.80
C ALA A 218 23.04 1.43 19.21
N LYS A 219 23.38 1.89 20.42
CA LYS A 219 23.04 3.24 20.89
C LYS A 219 23.65 4.33 20.03
N GLN A 220 24.92 4.18 19.65
CA GLN A 220 25.58 5.15 18.79
C GLN A 220 24.96 5.15 17.38
N ALA A 221 24.68 3.99 16.80
CA ALA A 221 24.03 3.87 15.50
C ALA A 221 22.61 4.48 15.52
N ALA A 222 21.80 4.19 16.54
CA ALA A 222 20.49 4.81 16.73
C ALA A 222 20.56 6.34 16.83
N ALA A 223 21.55 6.87 17.59
CA ALA A 223 21.78 8.31 17.70
C ALA A 223 22.19 8.94 16.35
N ASN A 224 23.03 8.24 15.54
CA ASN A 224 23.42 8.67 14.21
C ASN A 224 22.22 8.74 13.26
N VAL A 225 21.35 7.72 13.29
CA VAL A 225 20.11 7.69 12.50
C VAL A 225 19.16 8.83 12.91
N MET A 226 18.89 8.99 14.19
CA MET A 226 18.01 10.07 14.70
C MET A 226 18.53 11.46 14.33
N LYS A 227 19.83 11.68 14.38
CA LYS A 227 20.45 12.92 13.96
C LYS A 227 20.13 13.22 12.49
N ILE A 228 20.38 12.26 11.59
CA ILE A 228 20.11 12.42 10.15
C ILE A 228 18.62 12.64 9.90
N GLU A 229 17.76 11.80 10.44
CA GLU A 229 16.32 11.89 10.18
C GLU A 229 15.71 13.19 10.75
N THR A 230 16.18 13.67 11.91
CA THR A 230 15.75 14.96 12.45
C THR A 230 16.17 16.14 11.55
N GLU A 231 17.36 16.10 10.98
CA GLU A 231 17.79 17.15 10.05
C GLU A 231 17.01 17.11 8.74
N LEU A 232 16.73 15.91 8.20
CA LEU A 232 15.83 15.76 7.05
C LEU A 232 14.43 16.30 7.37
N ALA A 233 13.87 15.94 8.52
CA ALA A 233 12.56 16.39 8.95
C ALA A 233 12.45 17.92 9.06
N ARG A 234 13.50 18.61 9.52
CA ARG A 234 13.54 20.08 9.56
C ARG A 234 13.43 20.71 8.17
N ALA A 235 14.03 20.08 7.17
CA ALA A 235 14.00 20.57 5.80
C ALA A 235 12.71 20.18 5.05
N HIS A 236 12.03 19.09 5.44
CA HIS A 236 10.83 18.62 4.78
C HIS A 236 9.71 19.66 4.82
N VAL A 237 8.99 19.80 3.74
CA VAL A 237 7.73 20.53 3.71
C VAL A 237 6.62 19.71 4.36
N THR A 238 5.54 20.37 4.81
CA THR A 238 4.41 19.71 5.47
C THR A 238 3.61 18.85 4.49
N LYS A 239 2.77 17.95 5.01
CA LYS A 239 1.89 17.10 4.19
C LYS A 239 0.87 17.92 3.38
N GLU A 240 0.42 19.07 3.91
CA GLU A 240 -0.48 19.98 3.21
C GLU A 240 0.22 20.62 1.99
N MET A 241 1.45 21.11 2.18
CA MET A 241 2.24 21.71 1.08
C MET A 241 2.56 20.70 -0.02
N ARG A 242 2.74 19.41 0.34
CA ARG A 242 2.97 18.34 -0.64
C ARG A 242 1.77 18.07 -1.55
N ARG A 243 0.57 18.51 -1.17
CA ARG A 243 -0.65 18.36 -1.98
C ARG A 243 -0.87 19.50 -2.97
N LEU A 244 -0.06 20.55 -2.94
CA LEU A 244 -0.18 21.71 -3.83
C LEU A 244 0.73 21.49 -5.05
N PRO A 245 0.18 21.15 -6.24
CA PRO A 245 0.98 20.80 -7.42
C PRO A 245 1.94 21.92 -7.84
N GLU A 246 1.51 23.17 -7.74
CA GLU A 246 2.31 24.36 -8.08
C GLU A 246 3.56 24.52 -7.20
N LEU A 247 3.55 24.01 -5.97
CA LEU A 247 4.70 24.03 -5.06
C LEU A 247 5.63 22.83 -5.24
N ASN A 248 5.22 21.84 -6.03
CA ASN A 248 5.92 20.57 -6.18
C ASN A 248 6.35 20.28 -7.63
N TYR A 249 6.23 21.25 -8.53
CA TYR A 249 6.65 21.10 -9.92
C TYR A 249 7.82 22.02 -10.26
N HIS A 250 9.01 21.44 -10.31
CA HIS A 250 10.26 22.15 -10.65
C HIS A 250 11.05 21.33 -11.68
N LYS A 251 10.49 21.20 -12.89
CA LYS A 251 11.16 20.51 -13.99
C LYS A 251 12.42 21.26 -14.39
N MET A 252 13.54 20.56 -14.47
CA MET A 252 14.84 21.11 -14.83
C MET A 252 15.72 20.10 -15.55
N TRP A 253 16.73 20.59 -16.25
CA TRP A 253 17.73 19.73 -16.86
C TRP A 253 18.65 19.13 -15.80
N VAL A 254 19.12 17.89 -16.02
CA VAL A 254 20.11 17.23 -15.14
C VAL A 254 21.39 18.06 -15.02
N SER A 255 21.82 18.73 -16.10
CA SER A 255 22.96 19.65 -16.09
C SER A 255 22.83 20.83 -15.11
N ASP A 256 21.60 21.20 -14.76
CA ASP A 256 21.32 22.33 -13.86
C ASP A 256 21.33 21.94 -12.38
N LEU A 257 21.25 20.63 -12.05
CA LEU A 257 21.10 20.15 -10.67
C LEU A 257 22.20 20.63 -9.73
N ASN A 258 23.46 20.64 -10.18
CA ASN A 258 24.57 21.11 -9.36
C ASN A 258 24.45 22.58 -8.98
N ALA A 259 23.88 23.40 -9.84
CA ALA A 259 23.71 24.85 -9.60
C ALA A 259 22.39 25.16 -8.88
N LYS A 260 21.28 24.52 -9.29
CA LYS A 260 19.92 24.86 -8.81
C LYS A 260 19.54 24.11 -7.53
N VAL A 261 20.06 22.88 -7.35
CA VAL A 261 19.80 22.06 -6.16
C VAL A 261 21.04 22.05 -5.27
N ALA A 262 22.03 21.20 -5.56
CA ALA A 262 23.30 21.16 -4.83
C ALA A 262 24.35 20.37 -5.62
N PRO A 263 25.65 20.68 -5.46
CA PRO A 263 26.74 19.86 -6.01
C PRO A 263 26.71 18.44 -5.41
N PHE A 264 26.50 17.44 -6.28
CA PHE A 264 26.41 16.02 -5.91
C PHE A 264 26.85 15.16 -7.10
N GLU A 265 27.16 13.90 -6.88
CA GLU A 265 27.50 12.93 -7.93
C GLU A 265 26.25 12.47 -8.70
N TRP A 266 25.49 13.42 -9.28
CA TRP A 266 24.19 13.14 -9.91
C TRP A 266 24.30 12.11 -11.05
N ALA A 267 25.35 12.22 -11.89
CA ALA A 267 25.54 11.28 -12.98
C ALA A 267 25.76 9.85 -12.46
N LEU A 268 26.60 9.68 -11.43
CA LEU A 268 26.84 8.40 -10.77
C LEU A 268 25.56 7.84 -10.15
N TYR A 269 24.77 8.71 -9.50
CA TYR A 269 23.49 8.32 -8.90
C TYR A 269 22.49 7.83 -9.96
N PHE A 270 22.27 8.62 -11.03
CA PHE A 270 21.33 8.24 -12.08
C PHE A 270 21.76 7.01 -12.87
N GLU A 271 23.06 6.86 -13.14
CA GLU A 271 23.59 5.62 -13.73
C GLU A 271 23.29 4.41 -12.84
N ALA A 272 23.53 4.51 -11.52
CA ALA A 272 23.23 3.46 -10.57
C ALA A 272 21.72 3.18 -10.43
N MET A 273 20.86 4.18 -10.64
CA MET A 273 19.41 4.04 -10.70
C MET A 273 18.90 3.43 -12.03
N GLY A 274 19.76 3.25 -13.03
CA GLY A 274 19.37 2.77 -14.38
C GLY A 274 18.78 3.86 -15.28
N ALA A 275 19.09 5.14 -14.97
CA ALA A 275 18.63 6.34 -15.69
C ALA A 275 19.83 7.17 -16.21
N ALA A 276 20.88 6.53 -16.76
CA ALA A 276 22.10 7.19 -17.21
C ALA A 276 21.84 8.27 -18.28
N ASP A 277 20.88 8.06 -19.16
CA ASP A 277 20.54 8.95 -20.28
C ASP A 277 19.46 9.99 -19.90
N LEU A 278 19.26 10.25 -18.60
CA LEU A 278 18.25 11.20 -18.13
C LEU A 278 18.64 12.64 -18.48
N ASP A 279 17.84 13.30 -19.31
CA ASP A 279 18.04 14.70 -19.71
C ASP A 279 17.42 15.69 -18.71
N SER A 280 16.20 15.42 -18.28
CA SER A 280 15.43 16.31 -17.41
C SER A 280 14.55 15.51 -16.43
N LEU A 281 14.25 16.14 -15.30
CA LEU A 281 13.42 15.55 -14.23
C LEU A 281 12.65 16.63 -13.49
N ASN A 282 11.65 16.22 -12.71
CA ASN A 282 11.02 17.07 -11.71
C ASN A 282 11.71 16.88 -10.34
N VAL A 283 12.12 17.97 -9.70
CA VAL A 283 12.54 17.99 -8.30
C VAL A 283 11.40 18.54 -7.46
N SER A 284 10.57 17.66 -6.90
CA SER A 284 9.31 18.08 -6.24
C SER A 284 9.56 19.05 -5.08
N GLN A 285 10.55 18.79 -4.23
CA GLN A 285 10.90 19.68 -3.12
C GLN A 285 12.40 19.97 -3.13
N ILE A 286 12.78 21.14 -3.64
CA ILE A 286 14.19 21.51 -3.84
C ILE A 286 14.94 21.61 -2.51
N GLU A 287 14.42 22.33 -1.53
CA GLU A 287 15.12 22.56 -0.25
C GLU A 287 15.33 21.27 0.57
N PRO A 288 14.37 20.33 0.69
CA PRO A 288 14.61 19.01 1.27
C PRO A 288 15.74 18.24 0.58
N VAL A 289 15.78 18.23 -0.76
CA VAL A 289 16.85 17.54 -1.51
C VAL A 289 18.21 18.21 -1.30
N LYS A 290 18.27 19.55 -1.25
CA LYS A 290 19.49 20.29 -0.86
C LYS A 290 20.00 19.88 0.52
N ALA A 291 19.11 19.82 1.50
CA ALA A 291 19.45 19.41 2.86
C ALA A 291 20.00 17.98 2.90
N ALA A 292 19.34 17.06 2.18
CA ALA A 292 19.79 15.68 2.06
C ALA A 292 21.21 15.58 1.48
N VAL A 293 21.49 16.29 0.39
CA VAL A 293 22.84 16.35 -0.21
C VAL A 293 23.85 16.96 0.75
N ALA A 294 23.49 18.02 1.48
CA ALA A 294 24.37 18.63 2.48
C ALA A 294 24.73 17.66 3.61
N ILE A 295 23.77 16.86 4.09
CA ILE A 295 24.00 15.81 5.09
C ILE A 295 24.98 14.76 4.54
N ILE A 296 24.72 14.22 3.34
CA ILE A 296 25.61 13.22 2.71
C ILE A 296 27.05 13.74 2.61
N ARG A 297 27.22 14.99 2.22
CA ARG A 297 28.56 15.58 2.06
C ARG A 297 29.28 15.79 3.38
N ARG A 298 28.57 16.23 4.41
CA ARG A 298 29.13 16.61 5.70
C ARG A 298 29.43 15.44 6.62
N GLU A 299 28.49 14.47 6.71
CA GLU A 299 28.59 13.39 7.69
C GLU A 299 29.73 12.42 7.37
N PRO A 300 30.41 11.86 8.37
CA PRO A 300 31.40 10.78 8.17
C PRO A 300 30.76 9.56 7.49
N VAL A 301 31.57 8.80 6.74
CA VAL A 301 31.09 7.57 6.06
C VAL A 301 30.46 6.59 7.06
N ALA A 302 31.06 6.39 8.23
CA ALA A 302 30.53 5.49 9.26
C ALA A 302 29.11 5.89 9.74
N VAL A 303 28.81 7.19 9.85
CA VAL A 303 27.47 7.69 10.22
C VAL A 303 26.46 7.40 9.11
N LEU A 304 26.86 7.51 7.85
CA LEU A 304 26.02 7.21 6.69
C LEU A 304 25.80 5.69 6.53
N GLN A 305 26.79 4.88 6.89
CA GLN A 305 26.67 3.42 6.94
C GLN A 305 25.60 3.00 7.98
N ASP A 306 25.61 3.57 9.18
CA ASP A 306 24.57 3.29 10.19
C ASP A 306 23.17 3.64 9.67
N TYR A 307 23.04 4.80 9.01
CA TYR A 307 21.76 5.21 8.45
C TYR A 307 21.27 4.29 7.32
N LEU A 308 22.14 3.90 6.38
CA LEU A 308 21.78 2.96 5.32
C LEU A 308 21.46 1.58 5.87
N SER A 309 22.24 1.11 6.86
CA SER A 309 21.97 -0.16 7.56
C SER A 309 20.58 -0.15 8.22
N TRP A 310 20.21 0.97 8.86
CA TRP A 310 18.89 1.13 9.43
C TRP A 310 17.78 1.01 8.36
N LYS A 311 17.94 1.61 7.19
CA LYS A 311 16.95 1.47 6.10
C LYS A 311 16.74 0.02 5.69
N VAL A 312 17.81 -0.76 5.59
CA VAL A 312 17.72 -2.19 5.29
C VAL A 312 17.06 -2.97 6.42
N ILE A 313 17.53 -2.79 7.66
CA ILE A 313 17.03 -3.50 8.84
C ILE A 313 15.52 -3.25 9.02
N ASN A 314 15.12 -1.98 9.00
CA ASN A 314 13.73 -1.60 9.22
C ASN A 314 12.79 -2.11 8.12
N SER A 315 13.22 -2.06 6.86
CA SER A 315 12.44 -2.58 5.74
C SER A 315 12.33 -4.11 5.74
N ALA A 316 13.35 -4.79 6.22
CA ALA A 316 13.40 -6.25 6.30
C ALA A 316 12.66 -6.83 7.51
N ALA A 317 12.51 -6.07 8.59
CA ALA A 317 12.09 -6.56 9.91
C ALA A 317 10.79 -7.39 9.88
N GLY A 318 9.82 -7.04 9.03
CA GLY A 318 8.57 -7.78 8.86
C GLY A 318 8.73 -9.17 8.22
N TYR A 319 9.89 -9.46 7.64
CA TYR A 319 10.20 -10.68 6.88
C TYR A 319 11.29 -11.54 7.53
N LEU A 320 11.68 -11.21 8.76
CA LEU A 320 12.70 -11.90 9.56
C LEU A 320 12.08 -12.69 10.73
N SER A 321 12.86 -12.97 11.78
CA SER A 321 12.39 -13.69 12.97
C SER A 321 11.34 -12.90 13.76
N ASP A 322 10.65 -13.60 14.66
CA ASP A 322 9.64 -13.00 15.54
C ASP A 322 10.19 -11.87 16.41
N ASP A 323 11.47 -11.91 16.79
CA ASP A 323 12.11 -10.84 17.56
C ASP A 323 12.10 -9.51 16.79
N PHE A 324 12.45 -9.55 15.47
CA PHE A 324 12.39 -8.37 14.61
C PHE A 324 10.95 -7.88 14.42
N VAL A 325 10.03 -8.80 14.15
CA VAL A 325 8.61 -8.49 13.95
C VAL A 325 8.00 -7.86 15.20
N ASN A 326 8.25 -8.43 16.38
CA ASN A 326 7.72 -7.95 17.64
C ASN A 326 8.29 -6.57 18.00
N ALA A 327 9.60 -6.35 17.83
CA ALA A 327 10.19 -5.04 18.05
C ALA A 327 9.56 -3.96 17.14
N ASN A 328 9.35 -4.27 15.86
CA ASN A 328 8.63 -3.37 14.95
C ASN A 328 7.20 -3.10 15.38
N PHE A 329 6.49 -4.11 15.87
CA PHE A 329 5.12 -3.94 16.33
C PHE A 329 5.03 -3.05 17.58
N GLU A 330 5.95 -3.16 18.54
CA GLU A 330 5.96 -2.30 19.73
C GLU A 330 6.02 -0.81 19.36
N PHE A 331 6.70 -0.44 18.29
CA PHE A 331 6.73 0.94 17.82
C PHE A 331 5.62 1.25 16.81
N TYR A 332 5.65 0.63 15.61
CA TYR A 332 4.73 0.99 14.52
C TYR A 332 3.28 0.60 14.80
N GLY A 333 3.07 -0.54 15.45
CA GLY A 333 1.73 -1.02 15.81
C GLY A 333 1.19 -0.32 17.06
N LYS A 334 1.90 -0.42 18.18
CA LYS A 334 1.42 0.07 19.47
C LYS A 334 1.63 1.58 19.64
N ALA A 335 2.89 2.04 19.64
CA ALA A 335 3.19 3.43 19.99
C ALA A 335 2.66 4.42 18.96
N LEU A 336 2.88 4.14 17.66
CA LEU A 336 2.55 5.05 16.57
C LEU A 336 1.09 4.92 16.11
N SER A 337 0.57 3.70 15.96
CA SER A 337 -0.76 3.45 15.40
C SER A 337 -1.84 3.19 16.43
N GLY A 338 -1.51 2.78 17.66
CA GLY A 338 -2.46 2.53 18.75
C GLY A 338 -3.11 1.15 18.77
N SER A 339 -2.63 0.19 17.95
CA SER A 339 -3.07 -1.22 18.02
C SER A 339 -2.52 -1.88 19.28
N LYS A 340 -3.28 -2.80 19.89
CA LYS A 340 -2.86 -3.47 21.14
C LYS A 340 -2.21 -4.83 20.87
N GLU A 341 -2.59 -5.51 19.79
CA GLU A 341 -2.11 -6.84 19.42
C GLU A 341 -1.57 -6.88 18.00
N LEU A 342 -0.56 -7.73 17.78
CA LEU A 342 0.01 -8.00 16.46
C LEU A 342 -0.97 -8.87 15.65
N ARG A 343 -1.27 -8.45 14.44
CA ARG A 343 -2.10 -9.23 13.51
C ARG A 343 -1.51 -10.64 13.27
N PRO A 344 -2.34 -11.68 13.14
CA PRO A 344 -1.91 -13.05 12.88
C PRO A 344 -0.93 -13.15 11.71
N ARG A 345 0.03 -14.08 11.80
CA ARG A 345 1.07 -14.27 10.77
C ARG A 345 0.48 -14.45 9.37
N TRP A 346 -0.57 -15.26 9.23
CA TRP A 346 -1.18 -15.52 7.94
C TRP A 346 -1.72 -14.23 7.28
N ARG A 347 -2.32 -13.30 8.04
CA ARG A 347 -2.80 -12.00 7.50
C ARG A 347 -1.64 -11.15 7.03
N ARG A 348 -0.57 -11.05 7.83
CA ARG A 348 0.64 -10.31 7.47
C ARG A 348 1.34 -10.89 6.24
N THR A 349 1.33 -12.22 6.10
CA THR A 349 1.89 -12.91 4.94
C THR A 349 1.05 -12.66 3.69
N ILE A 350 -0.28 -12.67 3.78
CA ILE A 350 -1.16 -12.29 2.67
C ILE A 350 -0.89 -10.85 2.21
N ASP A 351 -0.74 -9.90 3.15
CA ASP A 351 -0.42 -8.52 2.81
C ASP A 351 0.91 -8.42 2.04
N ALA A 352 1.91 -9.17 2.47
CA ALA A 352 3.21 -9.22 1.77
C ALA A 352 3.11 -9.84 0.37
N VAL A 353 2.36 -10.94 0.22
CA VAL A 353 2.12 -11.58 -1.09
C VAL A 353 1.35 -10.63 -2.01
N ASN A 354 0.33 -9.94 -1.50
CA ASN A 354 -0.40 -8.91 -2.24
C ASN A 354 0.50 -7.74 -2.66
N GLY A 355 1.41 -7.31 -1.79
CA GLY A 355 2.39 -6.26 -2.11
C GLY A 355 3.38 -6.67 -3.19
N ALA A 356 3.80 -7.94 -3.20
CA ALA A 356 4.80 -8.47 -4.14
C ALA A 356 4.21 -8.89 -5.49
N MET A 357 3.00 -9.45 -5.50
CA MET A 357 2.38 -10.10 -6.68
C MET A 357 0.87 -9.79 -6.77
N GLY A 358 0.49 -8.54 -6.53
CA GLY A 358 -0.92 -8.17 -6.37
C GLY A 358 -1.82 -8.52 -7.54
N GLU A 359 -1.39 -8.29 -8.80
CA GLU A 359 -2.21 -8.66 -9.96
C GLU A 359 -2.26 -10.17 -10.19
N ALA A 360 -1.21 -10.93 -9.85
CA ALA A 360 -1.26 -12.39 -9.93
C ALA A 360 -2.28 -12.98 -8.93
N VAL A 361 -2.32 -12.46 -7.70
CA VAL A 361 -3.37 -12.80 -6.72
C VAL A 361 -4.73 -12.32 -7.22
N GLY A 362 -4.79 -11.10 -7.79
CA GLY A 362 -6.01 -10.51 -8.33
C GLY A 362 -6.64 -11.33 -9.44
N GLN A 363 -5.86 -11.91 -10.32
CA GLN A 363 -6.35 -12.79 -11.38
C GLN A 363 -7.09 -14.01 -10.79
N LEU A 364 -6.47 -14.70 -9.83
CA LEU A 364 -7.07 -15.84 -9.14
C LEU A 364 -8.33 -15.43 -8.36
N TYR A 365 -8.30 -14.23 -7.77
CA TYR A 365 -9.41 -13.71 -6.99
C TYR A 365 -10.65 -13.41 -7.84
N VAL A 366 -10.50 -12.72 -8.97
CA VAL A 366 -11.64 -12.34 -9.82
C VAL A 366 -12.27 -13.55 -10.50
N GLU A 367 -11.47 -14.55 -10.89
CA GLU A 367 -11.98 -15.81 -11.46
C GLU A 367 -12.98 -16.52 -10.52
N LYS A 368 -12.80 -16.38 -9.20
CA LYS A 368 -13.65 -17.07 -8.21
C LYS A 368 -14.72 -16.18 -7.60
N TYR A 369 -14.44 -14.90 -7.37
CA TYR A 369 -15.28 -14.03 -6.52
C TYR A 369 -15.91 -12.84 -7.24
N PHE A 370 -15.57 -12.57 -8.51
CA PHE A 370 -16.11 -11.41 -9.20
C PHE A 370 -16.78 -11.78 -10.54
N PRO A 371 -18.12 -11.95 -10.57
CA PRO A 371 -18.85 -12.29 -11.78
C PRO A 371 -18.90 -11.11 -12.77
N ALA A 372 -18.89 -11.42 -14.08
CA ALA A 372 -18.89 -10.41 -15.15
C ALA A 372 -20.10 -9.44 -15.05
N GLN A 373 -21.27 -9.92 -14.63
CA GLN A 373 -22.48 -9.10 -14.46
C GLN A 373 -22.28 -7.97 -13.43
N ALA A 374 -21.40 -8.15 -12.43
CA ALA A 374 -21.10 -7.10 -11.46
C ALA A 374 -20.41 -5.90 -12.13
N LYS A 375 -19.51 -6.16 -13.11
CA LYS A 375 -18.84 -5.10 -13.88
C LYS A 375 -19.86 -4.28 -14.70
N GLU A 376 -20.80 -4.94 -15.38
CA GLU A 376 -21.84 -4.28 -16.18
C GLU A 376 -22.74 -3.40 -15.29
N ARG A 377 -23.25 -3.94 -14.19
CA ARG A 377 -24.10 -3.19 -13.26
C ARG A 377 -23.41 -1.99 -12.64
N MET A 378 -22.11 -2.13 -12.34
CA MET A 378 -21.31 -1.02 -11.84
C MET A 378 -21.13 0.10 -12.88
N LEU A 379 -20.95 -0.24 -14.16
CA LEU A 379 -20.87 0.75 -15.23
C LEU A 379 -22.16 1.58 -15.34
N ASP A 380 -23.32 0.94 -15.23
CA ASP A 380 -24.62 1.63 -15.23
C ASP A 380 -24.73 2.62 -14.04
N LEU A 381 -24.30 2.22 -12.83
CA LEU A 381 -24.28 3.11 -11.66
C LEU A 381 -23.34 4.30 -11.86
N VAL A 382 -22.16 4.07 -12.42
CA VAL A 382 -21.18 5.14 -12.71
C VAL A 382 -21.74 6.13 -13.74
N ASP A 383 -22.36 5.64 -14.82
CA ASP A 383 -22.93 6.50 -15.88
C ASP A 383 -24.09 7.34 -15.36
N ASN A 384 -24.95 6.78 -14.51
CA ASN A 384 -26.03 7.53 -13.87
C ASN A 384 -25.49 8.62 -12.94
N LEU A 385 -24.46 8.33 -12.14
CA LEU A 385 -23.83 9.29 -11.25
C LEU A 385 -23.06 10.38 -12.03
N LYS A 386 -22.40 10.02 -13.15
CA LYS A 386 -21.81 11.01 -14.08
C LYS A 386 -22.86 11.96 -14.62
N THR A 387 -24.00 11.45 -15.05
CA THR A 387 -25.13 12.26 -15.54
C THR A 387 -25.63 13.20 -14.45
N ALA A 388 -25.88 12.68 -13.24
CA ALA A 388 -26.34 13.50 -12.11
C ALA A 388 -25.32 14.58 -11.72
N LEU A 389 -24.02 14.28 -11.75
CA LEU A 389 -22.96 15.26 -11.46
C LEU A 389 -22.94 16.36 -12.55
N GLY A 390 -23.08 15.99 -13.84
CA GLY A 390 -23.17 16.93 -14.94
C GLY A 390 -24.37 17.90 -14.81
N GLU A 391 -25.54 17.38 -14.42
CA GLU A 391 -26.73 18.22 -14.13
C GLU A 391 -26.47 19.18 -12.96
N ARG A 392 -25.82 18.71 -11.88
CA ARG A 392 -25.43 19.54 -10.73
C ARG A 392 -24.46 20.63 -11.11
N ILE A 393 -23.41 20.33 -11.88
CA ILE A 393 -22.44 21.31 -12.37
C ILE A 393 -23.16 22.41 -13.15
N SER A 394 -24.11 22.05 -14.02
CA SER A 394 -24.89 23.04 -14.82
C SER A 394 -25.69 24.01 -13.97
N GLN A 395 -26.11 23.60 -12.77
CA GLN A 395 -26.97 24.38 -11.85
C GLN A 395 -26.19 25.19 -10.80
N LEU A 396 -24.84 25.07 -10.73
CA LEU A 396 -24.05 25.78 -9.73
C LEU A 396 -24.05 27.27 -9.97
N GLU A 397 -24.51 28.06 -8.98
CA GLU A 397 -24.60 29.51 -9.10
C GLU A 397 -23.26 30.25 -8.95
N TRP A 398 -22.30 29.62 -8.23
CA TRP A 398 -20.97 30.19 -7.98
C TRP A 398 -19.97 29.97 -9.13
N MET A 399 -20.32 29.15 -10.11
CA MET A 399 -19.48 28.81 -11.26
C MET A 399 -19.99 29.57 -12.50
N ASP A 400 -19.11 30.29 -13.21
CA ASP A 400 -19.47 30.94 -14.47
C ASP A 400 -19.66 29.92 -15.61
N ASP A 401 -20.22 30.39 -16.75
CA ASP A 401 -20.55 29.49 -17.86
C ASP A 401 -19.31 28.87 -18.54
N GLU A 402 -18.18 29.60 -18.57
CA GLU A 402 -16.92 29.09 -19.12
C GLU A 402 -16.38 27.95 -18.24
N THR A 403 -16.34 28.14 -16.92
CA THR A 403 -15.91 27.14 -15.95
C THR A 403 -16.84 25.94 -15.97
N LYS A 404 -18.16 26.11 -16.05
CA LYS A 404 -19.13 25.01 -16.22
C LYS A 404 -18.84 24.20 -17.48
N SER A 405 -18.58 24.86 -18.60
CA SER A 405 -18.23 24.20 -19.87
C SER A 405 -16.97 23.36 -19.73
N LYS A 406 -15.92 23.88 -19.08
CA LYS A 406 -14.68 23.15 -18.83
C LYS A 406 -14.88 21.98 -17.86
N ALA A 407 -15.70 22.16 -16.84
CA ALA A 407 -16.04 21.07 -15.91
C ALA A 407 -16.80 19.93 -16.61
N GLN A 408 -17.75 20.26 -17.51
CA GLN A 408 -18.46 19.27 -18.33
C GLN A 408 -17.52 18.54 -19.30
N GLU A 409 -16.58 19.25 -19.94
CA GLU A 409 -15.55 18.66 -20.78
C GLU A 409 -14.70 17.65 -19.97
N LYS A 410 -14.22 18.07 -18.79
CA LYS A 410 -13.44 17.21 -17.88
C LYS A 410 -14.22 15.97 -17.45
N LEU A 411 -15.47 16.12 -17.03
CA LEU A 411 -16.36 15.02 -16.65
C LEU A 411 -16.56 14.04 -17.82
N GLY A 412 -16.70 14.55 -19.04
CA GLY A 412 -16.85 13.74 -20.25
C GLY A 412 -15.64 12.84 -20.55
N THR A 413 -14.44 13.27 -20.15
CA THR A 413 -13.17 12.55 -20.42
C THR A 413 -12.75 11.58 -19.31
N PHE A 414 -13.56 11.35 -18.28
CA PHE A 414 -13.24 10.38 -17.24
C PHE A 414 -13.05 8.98 -17.81
N ILE A 415 -11.89 8.39 -17.52
CA ILE A 415 -11.62 6.97 -17.75
C ILE A 415 -12.19 6.20 -16.55
N VAL A 416 -12.99 5.17 -16.82
CA VAL A 416 -13.65 4.36 -15.79
C VAL A 416 -13.06 2.96 -15.78
N LYS A 417 -12.51 2.53 -14.64
CA LYS A 417 -11.91 1.21 -14.43
C LYS A 417 -12.71 0.45 -13.38
N ILE A 418 -13.27 -0.69 -13.74
CA ILE A 418 -14.16 -1.50 -12.87
C ILE A 418 -13.65 -2.94 -12.76
N GLY A 419 -13.49 -3.41 -11.54
CA GLY A 419 -13.24 -4.81 -11.20
C GLY A 419 -11.78 -5.22 -11.38
N TYR A 420 -11.31 -5.32 -12.62
CA TYR A 420 -9.98 -5.83 -12.95
C TYR A 420 -9.49 -5.32 -14.31
N PRO A 421 -8.14 -5.30 -14.55
CA PRO A 421 -7.56 -4.85 -15.80
C PRO A 421 -7.83 -5.83 -16.95
N ASP A 422 -7.96 -5.31 -18.17
CA ASP A 422 -8.10 -6.14 -19.37
C ASP A 422 -6.77 -6.83 -19.77
N LYS A 423 -5.63 -6.24 -19.36
CA LYS A 423 -4.29 -6.78 -19.56
C LYS A 423 -3.60 -6.95 -18.20
N TRP A 424 -3.26 -8.19 -17.89
CA TRP A 424 -2.56 -8.55 -16.67
C TRP A 424 -1.05 -8.27 -16.75
N LYS A 425 -0.45 -7.91 -15.60
CA LYS A 425 1.00 -7.79 -15.46
C LYS A 425 1.69 -9.13 -15.71
N ASP A 426 2.77 -9.11 -16.46
CA ASP A 426 3.60 -10.29 -16.70
C ASP A 426 4.65 -10.46 -15.60
N TYR A 427 4.49 -11.49 -14.79
CA TYR A 427 5.45 -11.86 -13.73
C TYR A 427 6.45 -12.94 -14.19
N SER A 428 6.58 -13.25 -15.49
CA SER A 428 7.43 -14.34 -15.96
C SER A 428 8.89 -14.21 -15.52
N SER A 429 9.44 -12.99 -15.50
CA SER A 429 10.81 -12.69 -15.10
C SER A 429 11.02 -12.64 -13.57
N LEU A 430 9.96 -12.58 -12.76
CA LEU A 430 10.08 -12.63 -11.31
C LEU A 430 10.33 -14.07 -10.85
N GLU A 431 11.45 -14.31 -10.18
CA GLU A 431 11.76 -15.62 -9.60
C GLU A 431 11.45 -15.64 -8.10
N ILE A 432 10.68 -16.64 -7.66
CA ILE A 432 10.49 -16.99 -6.26
C ILE A 432 11.25 -18.29 -5.98
N ARG A 433 12.20 -18.23 -5.03
CA ARG A 433 13.13 -19.31 -4.70
C ARG A 433 12.92 -19.80 -3.27
N GLU A 434 13.33 -21.05 -2.98
CA GLU A 434 13.28 -21.66 -1.63
C GLU A 434 14.45 -21.23 -0.73
N ASP A 435 14.94 -19.99 -0.88
CA ASP A 435 16.07 -19.48 -0.09
C ASP A 435 15.60 -18.76 1.18
N SER A 436 15.23 -17.49 1.11
CA SER A 436 14.70 -16.78 2.27
C SER A 436 13.51 -15.89 1.88
N TYR A 437 12.63 -15.64 2.86
CA TYR A 437 11.47 -14.77 2.65
C TYR A 437 11.90 -13.36 2.26
N TRP A 438 12.86 -12.77 3.00
CA TRP A 438 13.39 -11.43 2.68
C TRP A 438 14.00 -11.34 1.28
N GLN A 439 14.83 -12.34 0.87
CA GLN A 439 15.45 -12.31 -0.46
C GLN A 439 14.42 -12.37 -1.58
N ASN A 440 13.29 -13.06 -1.38
CA ASN A 440 12.19 -13.05 -2.35
C ASN A 440 11.44 -11.72 -2.37
N MET A 441 11.23 -11.08 -1.22
CA MET A 441 10.66 -9.73 -1.17
C MET A 441 11.56 -8.70 -1.87
N MET A 442 12.88 -8.81 -1.72
CA MET A 442 13.83 -7.99 -2.46
C MET A 442 13.70 -8.20 -3.97
N ARG A 443 13.65 -9.45 -4.45
CA ARG A 443 13.47 -9.75 -5.89
C ARG A 443 12.16 -9.17 -6.43
N ALA A 444 11.08 -9.25 -5.66
CA ALA A 444 9.80 -8.64 -6.03
C ALA A 444 9.91 -7.11 -6.11
N SER A 445 10.59 -6.47 -5.15
CA SER A 445 10.82 -5.03 -5.19
C SER A 445 11.73 -4.59 -6.35
N GLU A 446 12.79 -5.35 -6.64
CA GLU A 446 13.68 -5.10 -7.78
C GLU A 446 12.95 -5.31 -9.12
N PHE A 447 12.04 -6.29 -9.21
CA PHE A 447 11.17 -6.49 -10.36
C PHE A 447 10.26 -5.28 -10.59
N GLU A 448 9.55 -4.81 -9.55
CA GLU A 448 8.70 -3.61 -9.63
C GLU A 448 9.51 -2.36 -9.97
N TYR A 449 10.73 -2.24 -9.42
CA TYR A 449 11.64 -1.16 -9.77
C TYR A 449 12.04 -1.21 -11.26
N GLY A 450 12.34 -2.40 -11.79
CA GLY A 450 12.65 -2.61 -13.21
C GLY A 450 11.48 -2.21 -14.12
N GLU A 451 10.25 -2.57 -13.76
CA GLU A 451 9.05 -2.16 -14.47
C GLU A 451 8.86 -0.63 -14.46
N MET A 452 9.08 0.00 -13.31
CA MET A 452 8.99 1.45 -13.16
C MET A 452 10.04 2.19 -14.01
N ILE A 453 11.30 1.78 -13.95
CA ILE A 453 12.37 2.46 -14.70
C ILE A 453 12.22 2.26 -16.21
N ALA A 454 11.66 1.13 -16.63
CA ALA A 454 11.39 0.86 -18.04
C ALA A 454 10.35 1.82 -18.65
N GLU A 455 9.59 2.54 -17.85
CA GLU A 455 8.62 3.55 -18.31
C GLU A 455 9.24 4.94 -18.53
N LEU A 456 10.47 5.17 -18.10
CA LEU A 456 11.13 6.47 -18.22
C LEU A 456 11.18 6.94 -19.68
N GLY A 457 10.71 8.19 -19.91
CA GLY A 457 10.68 8.80 -21.24
C GLY A 457 9.67 8.19 -22.22
N LYS A 458 8.80 7.27 -21.77
CA LYS A 458 7.76 6.67 -22.60
C LYS A 458 6.40 7.34 -22.39
N PRO A 459 5.48 7.21 -23.34
CA PRO A 459 4.09 7.59 -23.13
C PRO A 459 3.48 6.87 -21.93
N VAL A 460 2.59 7.58 -21.20
CA VAL A 460 1.86 6.99 -20.08
C VAL A 460 0.90 5.91 -20.57
N ASP A 461 1.01 4.72 -20.01
CA ASP A 461 0.08 3.61 -20.26
C ASP A 461 -1.18 3.78 -19.42
N LYS A 462 -2.25 4.32 -20.02
CA LYS A 462 -3.54 4.52 -19.37
C LYS A 462 -4.31 3.22 -19.08
N THR A 463 -3.84 2.07 -19.55
CA THR A 463 -4.48 0.77 -19.24
C THR A 463 -4.00 0.21 -17.90
N LYS A 464 -2.89 0.69 -17.38
CA LYS A 464 -2.26 0.26 -16.12
C LYS A 464 -3.12 0.61 -14.91
N TRP A 465 -3.23 -0.32 -13.96
CA TRP A 465 -3.93 -0.12 -12.70
C TRP A 465 -2.94 0.18 -11.56
N TYR A 466 -3.33 1.07 -10.64
CA TYR A 466 -2.52 1.42 -9.46
C TYR A 466 -2.94 0.66 -8.20
N MET A 467 -4.03 -0.10 -8.28
CA MET A 467 -4.50 -1.02 -7.23
C MET A 467 -4.79 -2.37 -7.84
N SER A 468 -4.40 -3.44 -7.16
CA SER A 468 -4.74 -4.80 -7.57
C SER A 468 -6.23 -5.09 -7.38
N PRO A 469 -6.83 -6.03 -8.14
CA PRO A 469 -8.27 -6.27 -8.14
C PRO A 469 -8.88 -6.64 -6.79
N GLN A 470 -8.15 -7.32 -5.91
CA GLN A 470 -8.63 -7.70 -4.57
C GLN A 470 -8.55 -6.55 -3.55
N THR A 471 -8.10 -5.36 -3.93
CA THR A 471 -7.98 -4.23 -3.01
C THR A 471 -9.35 -3.70 -2.59
N VAL A 472 -9.60 -3.58 -1.29
CA VAL A 472 -10.79 -2.95 -0.73
C VAL A 472 -10.56 -1.45 -0.61
N ASN A 473 -10.61 -0.77 -1.74
CA ASN A 473 -10.48 0.70 -1.88
C ASN A 473 -10.91 1.12 -3.28
N ALA A 474 -10.86 2.45 -3.55
CA ALA A 474 -11.02 3.07 -4.85
C ALA A 474 -9.99 4.20 -5.00
N TYR A 475 -9.85 4.78 -6.19
CA TYR A 475 -9.03 5.96 -6.40
C TYR A 475 -9.48 6.81 -7.58
N TYR A 476 -9.16 8.12 -7.50
CA TYR A 476 -9.08 9.03 -8.63
C TYR A 476 -7.60 9.34 -8.94
N SER A 477 -7.22 9.33 -10.22
CA SER A 477 -5.90 9.75 -10.69
C SER A 477 -6.00 11.04 -11.50
N PRO A 478 -5.46 12.17 -11.01
CA PRO A 478 -5.54 13.46 -11.71
C PRO A 478 -4.72 13.49 -13.01
N SER A 479 -3.61 12.75 -13.10
CA SER A 479 -2.74 12.73 -14.28
C SER A 479 -3.37 12.02 -15.48
N SER A 480 -4.22 11.03 -15.25
CA SER A 480 -4.95 10.29 -16.29
C SER A 480 -6.44 10.65 -16.39
N ASN A 481 -6.95 11.43 -15.43
CA ASN A 481 -8.39 11.74 -15.26
C ASN A 481 -9.22 10.45 -15.19
N GLU A 482 -8.85 9.54 -14.32
CA GLU A 482 -9.47 8.22 -14.17
C GLU A 482 -10.00 7.95 -12.78
N ILE A 483 -11.10 7.22 -12.71
CA ILE A 483 -11.66 6.63 -11.48
C ILE A 483 -11.58 5.11 -11.56
N CYS A 484 -11.18 4.48 -10.46
CA CYS A 484 -10.99 3.04 -10.42
C CYS A 484 -11.65 2.42 -9.19
N PHE A 485 -12.39 1.33 -9.43
CA PHE A 485 -13.08 0.55 -8.40
C PHE A 485 -12.70 -0.93 -8.55
N PRO A 486 -11.67 -1.41 -7.82
CA PRO A 486 -11.26 -2.80 -7.82
C PRO A 486 -12.37 -3.76 -7.37
N ALA A 487 -12.33 -5.01 -7.82
CA ALA A 487 -13.32 -6.03 -7.46
C ALA A 487 -13.49 -6.23 -5.95
N GLY A 488 -12.41 -6.01 -5.18
CA GLY A 488 -12.40 -6.17 -3.73
C GLY A 488 -13.39 -5.29 -2.97
N ILE A 489 -13.66 -4.05 -3.44
CA ILE A 489 -14.67 -3.17 -2.81
C ILE A 489 -16.08 -3.42 -3.35
N LEU A 490 -16.23 -4.14 -4.48
CA LEU A 490 -17.50 -4.36 -5.15
C LEU A 490 -18.24 -5.56 -4.57
N GLN A 491 -18.38 -5.58 -3.24
CA GLN A 491 -19.03 -6.60 -2.43
C GLN A 491 -19.79 -5.96 -1.26
N PRO A 492 -20.71 -6.67 -0.60
CA PRO A 492 -21.34 -6.17 0.63
C PRO A 492 -20.29 -5.75 1.67
N PRO A 493 -20.51 -4.67 2.44
CA PRO A 493 -21.74 -3.86 2.44
C PRO A 493 -21.73 -2.68 1.44
N PHE A 494 -20.74 -2.56 0.55
CA PHE A 494 -20.66 -1.46 -0.41
C PHE A 494 -21.51 -1.70 -1.67
N PHE A 495 -21.46 -2.92 -2.21
CA PHE A 495 -22.17 -3.29 -3.43
C PHE A 495 -22.89 -4.64 -3.27
N TYR A 496 -24.15 -4.67 -3.64
CA TYR A 496 -25.01 -5.86 -3.62
C TYR A 496 -25.43 -6.21 -5.05
N MET A 497 -24.89 -7.30 -5.57
CA MET A 497 -25.10 -7.73 -6.95
C MET A 497 -26.59 -7.87 -7.32
N ASN A 498 -27.39 -8.45 -6.41
CA ASN A 498 -28.83 -8.66 -6.58
C ASN A 498 -29.68 -7.73 -5.70
N GLY A 499 -29.06 -6.73 -5.05
CA GLY A 499 -29.72 -5.79 -4.18
C GLY A 499 -30.48 -4.70 -4.95
N ASP A 500 -31.32 -3.95 -4.24
CA ASP A 500 -32.01 -2.78 -4.76
C ASP A 500 -31.00 -1.68 -5.11
N ASP A 501 -31.23 -0.96 -6.22
CA ASP A 501 -30.34 0.12 -6.66
C ASP A 501 -30.22 1.25 -5.63
N ALA A 502 -31.29 1.55 -4.87
CA ALA A 502 -31.24 2.55 -3.81
C ALA A 502 -30.21 2.19 -2.73
N ILE A 503 -30.04 0.89 -2.41
CA ILE A 503 -29.01 0.42 -1.47
C ILE A 503 -27.62 0.61 -2.09
N ASN A 504 -27.46 0.26 -3.37
CA ASN A 504 -26.19 0.41 -4.08
C ASN A 504 -25.79 1.88 -4.25
N TYR A 505 -26.72 2.78 -4.53
CA TYR A 505 -26.46 4.23 -4.53
C TYR A 505 -26.09 4.77 -3.15
N GLY A 506 -26.69 4.24 -2.08
CA GLY A 506 -26.34 4.59 -0.69
C GLY A 506 -25.05 3.96 -0.18
N GLY A 507 -24.58 2.88 -0.81
CA GLY A 507 -23.33 2.19 -0.52
C GLY A 507 -22.21 2.62 -1.47
N ILE A 508 -21.97 1.80 -2.52
CA ILE A 508 -20.88 2.08 -3.48
C ILE A 508 -21.06 3.41 -4.24
N GLY A 509 -22.31 3.86 -4.43
CA GLY A 509 -22.58 5.13 -5.08
C GLY A 509 -21.99 6.34 -4.36
N VAL A 510 -21.89 6.31 -3.01
CA VAL A 510 -21.19 7.33 -2.23
C VAL A 510 -19.68 7.31 -2.54
N VAL A 511 -19.08 6.14 -2.66
CA VAL A 511 -17.66 5.99 -3.02
C VAL A 511 -17.42 6.48 -4.46
N ILE A 512 -18.30 6.13 -5.40
CA ILE A 512 -18.21 6.61 -6.79
C ILE A 512 -18.27 8.14 -6.84
N GLY A 513 -19.24 8.75 -6.13
CA GLY A 513 -19.36 10.21 -6.04
C GLY A 513 -18.12 10.87 -5.42
N HIS A 514 -17.54 10.25 -4.38
CA HIS A 514 -16.31 10.71 -3.76
C HIS A 514 -15.15 10.75 -4.77
N GLU A 515 -14.89 9.65 -5.49
CA GLU A 515 -13.81 9.61 -6.48
C GLU A 515 -14.04 10.58 -7.65
N MET A 516 -15.30 10.73 -8.09
CA MET A 516 -15.62 11.71 -9.14
C MET A 516 -15.35 13.15 -8.68
N THR A 517 -15.69 13.49 -7.42
CA THR A 517 -15.50 14.84 -6.91
C THR A 517 -14.04 15.23 -6.73
N HIS A 518 -13.13 14.28 -6.50
CA HIS A 518 -11.69 14.52 -6.55
C HIS A 518 -11.20 15.13 -7.88
N GLY A 519 -11.95 14.99 -8.94
CA GLY A 519 -11.67 15.68 -10.20
C GLY A 519 -11.96 17.18 -10.17
N PHE A 520 -12.66 17.70 -9.13
CA PHE A 520 -13.21 19.07 -9.10
C PHE A 520 -12.93 19.80 -7.77
N ASP A 521 -12.35 19.16 -6.76
CA ASP A 521 -12.01 19.74 -5.45
C ASP A 521 -10.52 20.10 -5.29
#